data_cf39c2c44f962dce56bfd2e1d92b0bd3
#
_entry.id   cf39c2c44f962dce56bfd2e1d92b0bd3
#
_cell.length_a   1.000
_cell.length_b   1.000
_cell.length_c   1.000
_cell.angle_alpha   90.00
_cell.angle_beta   90.00
_cell.angle_gamma   90.00
#
_symmetry.space_group_name_H-M   'P 1'
#
loop_
_entity.id
_entity.type
_entity.pdbx_description
1 polymer ?
#
loop_
_entity_poly.entity_id
_entity_poly.type
_entity_poly.pdbx_seq_one_letter_code
_entity_poly.pdbx_strand_id
1 'polypeptide(L)'
;IDNIIVSSDCPNLLEVAKSHGIDTHIRENYYASDQCTNSEFFENLATVLSDYDNVMYSPVTCPLISVDTYDIMVSEFQDYDNLVTTSLVKQHLWLDGEPINYDIKNSPNTQDLPDIMSITYGVSIIKRKLMLEYRNIVTHKPNFYVLNEIESVDIDSELDFCFAEYLYKKIGNK
;
A
#
# COMPACT_ATOMS: atom_id res chain seq x y z
N ILE A 1 2.29 -5.88 16.39
CA ILE A 1 1.01 -6.10 15.70
C ILE A 1 0.19 -7.05 16.57
N ASP A 2 -0.98 -6.60 17.03
CA ASP A 2 -1.78 -7.37 17.99
C ASP A 2 -2.67 -8.40 17.29
N ASN A 3 -3.15 -8.09 16.09
CA ASN A 3 -4.08 -8.94 15.35
C ASN A 3 -3.86 -8.83 13.83
N ILE A 4 -4.02 -9.95 13.12
CA ILE A 4 -3.97 -10.00 11.65
C ILE A 4 -5.30 -10.55 11.16
N ILE A 5 -5.93 -9.85 10.22
CA ILE A 5 -7.23 -10.22 9.65
C ILE A 5 -7.11 -10.26 8.12
N VAL A 6 -7.39 -11.41 7.53
CA VAL A 6 -7.53 -11.53 6.07
C VAL A 6 -8.97 -11.25 5.67
N SER A 7 -9.17 -10.19 4.86
CA SER A 7 -10.47 -9.81 4.32
C SER A 7 -10.57 -10.18 2.85
N SER A 8 -11.50 -11.07 2.49
CA SER A 8 -11.72 -11.52 1.11
C SER A 8 -13.17 -11.96 0.92
N ASP A 9 -13.68 -11.87 -0.31
CA ASP A 9 -14.92 -12.49 -0.77
C ASP A 9 -14.72 -13.95 -1.25
N CYS A 10 -13.46 -14.37 -1.47
CA CYS A 10 -13.11 -15.70 -1.95
C CYS A 10 -13.00 -16.71 -0.78
N PRO A 11 -13.88 -17.73 -0.69
CA PRO A 11 -13.84 -18.73 0.39
C PRO A 11 -12.51 -19.47 0.47
N ASN A 12 -11.89 -19.78 -0.66
CA ASN A 12 -10.62 -20.52 -0.70
C ASN A 12 -9.48 -19.73 -0.05
N LEU A 13 -9.42 -18.41 -0.28
CA LEU A 13 -8.41 -17.55 0.36
C LEU A 13 -8.64 -17.45 1.87
N LEU A 14 -9.90 -17.39 2.30
CA LEU A 14 -10.23 -17.37 3.73
C LEU A 14 -9.88 -18.72 4.40
N GLU A 15 -10.04 -19.85 3.71
CA GLU A 15 -9.60 -21.15 4.22
C GLU A 15 -8.08 -21.25 4.36
N VAL A 16 -7.33 -20.71 3.40
CA VAL A 16 -5.87 -20.62 3.49
C VAL A 16 -5.47 -19.80 4.72
N ALA A 17 -6.06 -18.63 4.93
CA ALA A 17 -5.78 -17.80 6.11
C ALA A 17 -6.07 -18.55 7.41
N LYS A 18 -7.22 -19.20 7.52
CA LYS A 18 -7.61 -20.02 8.69
C LYS A 18 -6.65 -21.18 8.94
N SER A 19 -6.15 -21.82 7.88
CA SER A 19 -5.19 -22.93 8.03
C SER A 19 -3.86 -22.48 8.66
N HIS A 20 -3.55 -21.16 8.59
CA HIS A 20 -2.41 -20.54 9.25
C HIS A 20 -2.76 -19.90 10.60
N GLY A 21 -3.98 -20.10 11.10
CA GLY A 21 -4.43 -19.54 12.38
C GLY A 21 -4.68 -18.04 12.35
N ILE A 22 -4.92 -17.47 11.15
CA ILE A 22 -5.17 -16.04 10.95
C ILE A 22 -6.69 -15.78 10.94
N ASP A 23 -7.12 -14.72 11.61
CA ASP A 23 -8.51 -14.30 11.62
C ASP A 23 -8.98 -13.87 10.22
N THR A 24 -10.26 -14.08 9.96
CA THR A 24 -10.83 -13.82 8.63
C THR A 24 -12.07 -12.96 8.72
N HIS A 25 -12.20 -12.06 7.72
CA HIS A 25 -13.40 -11.29 7.48
C HIS A 25 -13.95 -11.61 6.08
N ILE A 26 -15.23 -12.04 6.02
CA ILE A 26 -15.92 -12.27 4.75
C ILE A 26 -16.34 -10.91 4.22
N ARG A 27 -15.69 -10.49 3.13
CA ARG A 27 -16.03 -9.23 2.46
C ARG A 27 -17.31 -9.41 1.65
N GLU A 28 -18.25 -8.50 1.80
CA GLU A 28 -19.44 -8.48 0.96
C GLU A 28 -19.07 -8.24 -0.51
N ASN A 29 -19.78 -8.89 -1.42
CA ASN A 29 -19.49 -8.86 -2.87
C ASN A 29 -19.40 -7.44 -3.44
N TYR A 30 -20.17 -6.49 -2.93
CA TYR A 30 -20.09 -5.10 -3.34
C TYR A 30 -18.69 -4.52 -3.13
N TYR A 31 -18.11 -4.72 -1.94
CA TYR A 31 -16.78 -4.19 -1.59
C TYR A 31 -15.61 -4.95 -2.23
N ALA A 32 -15.90 -5.99 -3.00
CA ALA A 32 -14.96 -6.73 -3.83
C ALA A 32 -15.17 -6.52 -5.33
N SER A 33 -16.11 -5.65 -5.71
CA SER A 33 -16.48 -5.40 -7.12
C SER A 33 -15.84 -4.12 -7.67
N ASP A 34 -15.73 -4.04 -8.99
CA ASP A 34 -15.26 -2.84 -9.71
C ASP A 34 -16.21 -1.63 -9.57
N GLN A 35 -17.39 -1.80 -8.99
CA GLN A 35 -18.36 -0.73 -8.74
C GLN A 35 -18.04 0.02 -7.42
N CYS A 36 -17.36 -0.63 -6.50
CA CYS A 36 -16.97 -0.07 -5.22
C CYS A 36 -15.76 0.85 -5.40
N THR A 37 -15.89 2.09 -4.97
CA THR A 37 -14.76 3.01 -4.95
C THR A 37 -13.80 2.68 -3.80
N ASN A 38 -12.52 3.07 -3.92
CA ASN A 38 -11.57 2.94 -2.82
C ASN A 38 -12.07 3.62 -1.53
N SER A 39 -12.75 4.75 -1.66
CA SER A 39 -13.31 5.47 -0.50
C SER A 39 -14.39 4.68 0.22
N GLU A 40 -15.29 4.02 -0.50
CA GLU A 40 -16.32 3.15 0.09
C GLU A 40 -15.70 1.91 0.72
N PHE A 41 -14.71 1.33 0.05
CA PHE A 41 -13.98 0.18 0.57
C PHE A 41 -13.27 0.50 1.90
N PHE A 42 -12.52 1.60 1.98
CA PHE A 42 -11.80 1.96 3.19
C PHE A 42 -12.74 2.41 4.33
N GLU A 43 -13.84 3.09 4.03
CA GLU A 43 -14.89 3.40 5.01
C GLU A 43 -15.52 2.14 5.60
N ASN A 44 -15.81 1.14 4.75
CA ASN A 44 -16.33 -0.15 5.20
C ASN A 44 -15.31 -0.88 6.10
N LEU A 45 -14.05 -0.97 5.68
CA LEU A 45 -13.01 -1.59 6.51
C LEU A 45 -12.88 -0.92 7.87
N ALA A 46 -12.85 0.41 7.90
CA ALA A 46 -12.77 1.16 9.15
C ALA A 46 -14.00 0.94 10.05
N THR A 47 -15.16 0.67 9.46
CA THR A 47 -16.40 0.35 10.20
C THR A 47 -16.33 -1.07 10.77
N VAL A 48 -15.90 -2.04 9.99
CA VAL A 48 -15.73 -3.44 10.41
C VAL A 48 -14.70 -3.57 11.53
N LEU A 49 -13.63 -2.77 11.46
CA LEU A 49 -12.54 -2.77 12.44
C LEU A 49 -12.81 -1.86 13.65
N SER A 50 -14.06 -1.76 14.11
CA SER A 50 -14.49 -0.83 15.18
C SER A 50 -13.75 -1.00 16.51
N ASP A 51 -13.25 -2.19 16.79
CA ASP A 51 -12.58 -2.55 18.04
C ASP A 51 -11.09 -2.15 18.09
N TYR A 52 -10.57 -1.59 16.98
CA TYR A 52 -9.18 -1.21 16.84
C TYR A 52 -9.00 0.29 16.70
N ASP A 53 -8.02 0.86 17.39
CA ASP A 53 -7.68 2.29 17.29
C ASP A 53 -6.81 2.59 16.07
N ASN A 54 -5.94 1.67 15.70
CA ASN A 54 -5.00 1.81 14.59
C ASN A 54 -5.22 0.65 13.61
N VAL A 55 -5.10 0.97 12.32
CA VAL A 55 -5.23 0.00 11.24
C VAL A 55 -3.98 0.03 10.40
N MET A 56 -3.37 -1.13 10.20
CA MET A 56 -2.36 -1.35 9.16
C MET A 56 -3.03 -2.05 7.98
N TYR A 57 -3.01 -1.40 6.83
CA TYR A 57 -3.42 -2.00 5.57
C TYR A 57 -2.20 -2.48 4.81
N SER A 58 -2.21 -3.74 4.40
CA SER A 58 -1.15 -4.36 3.60
C SER A 58 -1.80 -5.28 2.56
N PRO A 59 -1.86 -4.88 1.28
CA PRO A 59 -2.43 -5.70 0.22
C PRO A 59 -1.49 -6.86 -0.12
N VAL A 60 -2.07 -7.98 -0.54
CA VAL A 60 -1.31 -9.16 -0.96
C VAL A 60 -0.57 -8.96 -2.29
N THR A 61 -0.88 -7.89 -3.01
CA THR A 61 -0.24 -7.52 -4.28
C THR A 61 1.17 -6.96 -4.12
N CYS A 62 1.59 -6.61 -2.90
CA CYS A 62 2.95 -6.13 -2.57
C CYS A 62 3.73 -7.20 -1.77
N PRO A 63 4.04 -8.38 -2.34
CA PRO A 63 4.54 -9.54 -1.60
C PRO A 63 6.02 -9.45 -1.21
N LEU A 64 6.76 -8.43 -1.67
CA LEU A 64 8.20 -8.32 -1.49
C LEU A 64 8.61 -7.39 -0.34
N ILE A 65 7.65 -6.85 0.40
CA ILE A 65 7.95 -6.03 1.58
C ILE A 65 8.56 -6.91 2.67
N SER A 66 9.70 -6.48 3.18
CA SER A 66 10.45 -7.23 4.19
C SER A 66 9.84 -7.11 5.58
N VAL A 67 10.14 -8.08 6.44
CA VAL A 67 9.76 -8.03 7.86
C VAL A 67 10.36 -6.79 8.53
N ASP A 68 11.61 -6.44 8.20
CA ASP A 68 12.28 -5.26 8.73
C ASP A 68 11.52 -3.97 8.41
N THR A 69 10.97 -3.86 7.19
CA THR A 69 10.13 -2.71 6.79
C THR A 69 8.85 -2.63 7.62
N TYR A 70 8.17 -3.75 7.88
CA TYR A 70 7.02 -3.78 8.78
C TYR A 70 7.38 -3.31 10.20
N ASP A 71 8.51 -3.79 10.75
CA ASP A 71 8.96 -3.43 12.09
C ASP A 71 9.30 -1.94 12.19
N ILE A 72 9.99 -1.39 11.17
CA ILE A 72 10.29 0.05 11.08
C ILE A 72 8.99 0.86 11.00
N MET A 73 8.05 0.49 10.14
CA MET A 73 6.77 1.19 9.98
C MET A 73 5.97 1.20 11.30
N VAL A 74 5.93 0.09 12.03
CA VAL A 74 5.27 0.02 13.35
C VAL A 74 5.96 0.92 14.36
N SER A 75 7.30 0.94 14.35
CA SER A 75 8.08 1.76 15.26
C SER A 75 7.88 3.26 14.98
N GLU A 76 8.01 3.68 13.73
CA GLU A 76 7.87 5.08 13.34
C GLU A 76 6.43 5.61 13.51
N PHE A 77 5.42 4.76 13.33
CA PHE A 77 4.02 5.16 13.52
C PHE A 77 3.70 5.65 14.93
N GLN A 78 4.54 5.37 15.93
CA GLN A 78 4.33 5.91 17.28
C GLN A 78 4.36 7.45 17.32
N ASP A 79 5.06 8.08 16.39
CA ASP A 79 5.21 9.52 16.27
C ASP A 79 4.21 10.16 15.30
N TYR A 80 3.37 9.36 14.62
CA TYR A 80 2.51 9.81 13.53
C TYR A 80 1.07 9.33 13.68
N ASP A 81 0.16 10.03 13.01
CA ASP A 81 -1.24 9.64 12.91
C ASP A 81 -1.56 8.87 11.62
N ASN A 82 -0.69 9.01 10.60
CA ASN A 82 -0.76 8.33 9.32
C ASN A 82 0.65 8.23 8.71
N LEU A 83 1.07 7.01 8.40
CA LEU A 83 2.34 6.67 7.77
C LEU A 83 2.07 5.77 6.57
N VAL A 84 2.60 6.13 5.40
CA VAL A 84 2.28 5.49 4.12
C VAL A 84 3.56 5.18 3.36
N THR A 85 3.64 4.00 2.76
CA THR A 85 4.76 3.66 1.88
C THR A 85 4.64 4.33 0.51
N THR A 86 5.77 4.81 0.03
CA THR A 86 5.90 5.47 -1.28
C THR A 86 7.13 4.97 -2.02
N SER A 87 7.16 5.23 -3.32
CA SER A 87 8.37 5.16 -4.14
C SER A 87 8.70 6.54 -4.72
N LEU A 88 9.98 6.75 -5.04
CA LEU A 88 10.43 7.97 -5.71
C LEU A 88 10.24 7.83 -7.23
N VAL A 89 9.57 8.81 -7.82
CA VAL A 89 9.42 8.93 -9.27
C VAL A 89 10.44 9.94 -9.79
N LYS A 90 11.47 9.45 -10.48
CA LYS A 90 12.50 10.24 -11.13
C LYS A 90 12.35 10.18 -12.66
N GLN A 91 11.20 10.64 -13.14
CA GLN A 91 10.85 10.65 -14.56
C GLN A 91 10.36 12.04 -14.97
N HIS A 92 10.53 12.39 -16.26
CA HIS A 92 9.92 13.59 -16.82
C HIS A 92 8.42 13.36 -16.99
N LEU A 93 7.62 14.00 -16.15
CA LEU A 93 6.18 13.81 -16.08
C LEU A 93 5.44 14.89 -16.86
N TRP A 94 4.36 14.50 -17.52
CA TRP A 94 3.51 15.36 -18.33
C TRP A 94 2.04 15.19 -17.92
N LEU A 95 1.30 16.29 -17.92
CA LEU A 95 -0.14 16.32 -17.70
C LEU A 95 -0.76 17.23 -18.78
N ASP A 96 -1.77 16.75 -19.47
CA ASP A 96 -2.52 17.49 -20.50
C ASP A 96 -1.64 18.16 -21.57
N GLY A 97 -0.50 17.52 -21.91
CA GLY A 97 0.43 18.02 -22.94
C GLY A 97 1.48 18.99 -22.41
N GLU A 98 1.54 19.25 -21.10
CA GLU A 98 2.51 20.14 -20.45
C GLU A 98 3.40 19.40 -19.46
N PRO A 99 4.70 19.75 -19.35
CA PRO A 99 5.57 19.19 -18.32
C PRO A 99 5.17 19.71 -16.93
N ILE A 100 5.13 18.80 -15.92
CA ILE A 100 4.70 19.18 -14.56
C ILE A 100 5.83 19.27 -13.55
N ASN A 101 7.00 18.71 -13.85
CA ASN A 101 8.09 18.63 -12.88
C ASN A 101 9.44 19.11 -13.39
N TYR A 102 9.47 19.79 -14.55
CA TYR A 102 10.68 20.36 -15.09
C TYR A 102 10.39 21.51 -16.09
N ASP A 103 11.39 22.36 -16.35
CA ASP A 103 11.33 23.35 -17.42
C ASP A 103 11.85 22.72 -18.73
N ILE A 104 11.02 22.77 -19.78
CA ILE A 104 11.34 22.16 -21.09
C ILE A 104 12.55 22.85 -21.79
N LYS A 105 12.79 24.13 -21.49
CA LYS A 105 13.92 24.87 -22.04
C LYS A 105 15.23 24.65 -21.31
N ASN A 106 15.13 24.13 -20.08
CA ASN A 106 16.26 23.82 -19.22
C ASN A 106 16.04 22.46 -18.57
N SER A 107 15.86 21.42 -19.41
CA SER A 107 15.51 20.08 -18.96
C SER A 107 16.68 19.43 -18.18
N PRO A 108 16.49 19.08 -16.91
CA PRO A 108 17.51 18.41 -16.11
C PRO A 108 17.67 16.94 -16.50
N ASN A 109 18.77 16.31 -16.05
CA ASN A 109 18.85 14.86 -16.05
C ASN A 109 17.85 14.26 -15.06
N THR A 110 17.50 12.99 -15.25
CA THR A 110 16.47 12.32 -14.42
C THR A 110 16.81 12.31 -12.94
N GLN A 111 18.09 12.13 -12.58
CA GLN A 111 18.55 12.17 -11.17
C GLN A 111 18.39 13.54 -10.51
N ASP A 112 18.37 14.62 -11.30
CA ASP A 112 18.28 16.01 -10.83
C ASP A 112 16.83 16.53 -10.79
N LEU A 113 15.87 15.70 -11.21
CA LEU A 113 14.44 16.01 -11.10
C LEU A 113 14.01 16.13 -9.64
N PRO A 114 12.96 16.93 -9.34
CA PRO A 114 12.39 16.98 -8.00
C PRO A 114 11.90 15.60 -7.56
N ASP A 115 11.91 15.37 -6.24
CA ASP A 115 11.39 14.15 -5.63
C ASP A 115 9.86 14.17 -5.67
N ILE A 116 9.29 13.35 -6.54
CA ILE A 116 7.85 13.12 -6.59
C ILE A 116 7.57 11.76 -5.93
N MET A 117 6.67 11.75 -4.95
CA MET A 117 6.27 10.53 -4.26
C MET A 117 5.10 9.89 -5.01
N SER A 118 5.23 8.61 -5.32
CA SER A 118 4.12 7.76 -5.74
C SER A 118 3.71 6.87 -4.56
N ILE A 119 2.42 6.87 -4.22
CA ILE A 119 1.91 5.98 -3.16
C ILE A 119 1.90 4.56 -3.71
N THR A 120 2.60 3.65 -3.04
CA THR A 120 2.70 2.25 -3.46
C THR A 120 1.58 1.38 -2.89
N TYR A 121 0.86 1.89 -1.87
CA TYR A 121 -0.10 1.12 -1.06
C TYR A 121 0.48 -0.13 -0.37
N GLY A 122 1.77 -0.37 -0.43
CA GLY A 122 2.43 -1.55 0.11
C GLY A 122 2.16 -1.79 1.59
N VAL A 123 2.38 -0.75 2.42
CA VAL A 123 1.95 -0.68 3.83
C VAL A 123 1.43 0.72 4.12
N SER A 124 0.28 0.80 4.75
CA SER A 124 -0.25 2.06 5.26
C SER A 124 -0.74 1.86 6.68
N ILE A 125 -0.27 2.70 7.60
CA ILE A 125 -0.73 2.68 8.99
C ILE A 125 -1.45 3.99 9.28
N ILE A 126 -2.64 3.90 9.83
CA ILE A 126 -3.50 5.07 10.08
C ILE A 126 -4.31 4.88 11.36
N LYS A 127 -4.58 5.96 12.08
CA LYS A 127 -5.60 5.93 13.13
C LYS A 127 -6.97 5.68 12.51
N ARG A 128 -7.70 4.67 12.97
CA ARG A 128 -9.01 4.28 12.42
C ARG A 128 -10.00 5.45 12.30
N LYS A 129 -10.01 6.36 13.28
CA LYS A 129 -10.85 7.56 13.23
C LYS A 129 -10.58 8.45 12.01
N LEU A 130 -9.31 8.57 11.60
CA LEU A 130 -8.92 9.31 10.41
C LEU A 130 -9.28 8.53 9.15
N MET A 131 -9.15 7.20 9.16
CA MET A 131 -9.57 6.35 8.05
C MET A 131 -11.08 6.53 7.75
N LEU A 132 -11.92 6.66 8.78
CA LEU A 132 -13.34 6.99 8.63
C LEU A 132 -13.56 8.43 8.13
N GLU A 133 -12.86 9.41 8.70
CA GLU A 133 -13.00 10.83 8.35
C GLU A 133 -12.63 11.08 6.89
N TYR A 134 -11.49 10.52 6.45
CA TYR A 134 -10.98 10.70 5.09
C TYR A 134 -11.54 9.68 4.09
N ARG A 135 -12.22 8.63 4.57
CA ARG A 135 -12.66 7.49 3.75
C ARG A 135 -11.50 6.97 2.90
N ASN A 136 -10.32 6.92 3.51
CA ASN A 136 -9.06 6.56 2.86
C ASN A 136 -8.03 6.13 3.90
N ILE A 137 -7.00 5.41 3.46
CA ILE A 137 -5.81 5.09 4.27
C ILE A 137 -4.73 6.18 4.18
N VAL A 138 -4.96 7.21 3.38
CA VAL A 138 -4.06 8.36 3.20
C VAL A 138 -4.81 9.64 3.57
N THR A 139 -4.22 10.43 4.45
CA THR A 139 -4.75 11.75 4.85
C THR A 139 -4.18 12.86 3.95
N HIS A 140 -4.62 14.12 4.15
CA HIS A 140 -4.08 15.27 3.40
C HIS A 140 -2.60 15.55 3.68
N LYS A 141 -2.06 15.11 4.82
CA LYS A 141 -0.65 15.30 5.19
C LYS A 141 -0.13 14.03 5.86
N PRO A 142 0.03 12.95 5.10
CA PRO A 142 0.59 11.73 5.62
C PRO A 142 2.10 11.89 5.83
N ASN A 143 2.68 11.06 6.65
CA ASN A 143 4.12 10.86 6.66
C ASN A 143 4.46 9.76 5.66
N PHE A 144 5.60 9.92 4.99
CA PHE A 144 6.02 9.01 3.93
C PHE A 144 7.22 8.18 4.36
N TYR A 145 7.13 6.88 4.13
CA TYR A 145 8.26 5.95 4.17
C TYR A 145 8.60 5.53 2.74
N VAL A 146 9.81 5.81 2.30
CA VAL A 146 10.23 5.52 0.91
C VAL A 146 10.75 4.10 0.83
N LEU A 147 10.04 3.24 0.10
CA LEU A 147 10.48 1.88 -0.19
C LEU A 147 11.63 1.87 -1.20
N ASN A 148 12.47 0.85 -1.12
CA ASN A 148 13.43 0.55 -2.18
C ASN A 148 12.70 -0.05 -3.41
N GLU A 149 13.42 -0.15 -4.53
CA GLU A 149 12.86 -0.61 -5.82
C GLU A 149 12.26 -2.03 -5.76
N ILE A 150 12.81 -2.91 -4.92
CA ILE A 150 12.32 -4.29 -4.79
C ILE A 150 11.01 -4.32 -4.00
N GLU A 151 10.98 -3.65 -2.86
CA GLU A 151 9.82 -3.63 -1.98
C GLU A 151 8.65 -2.82 -2.56
N SER A 152 8.92 -1.93 -3.53
CA SER A 152 7.90 -1.13 -4.22
C SER A 152 7.18 -1.86 -5.35
N VAL A 153 7.53 -3.12 -5.63
CA VAL A 153 6.86 -3.91 -6.67
C VAL A 153 5.43 -4.25 -6.24
N ASP A 154 4.48 -3.85 -7.08
CA ASP A 154 3.05 -4.15 -6.95
C ASP A 154 2.61 -5.03 -8.13
N ILE A 155 1.73 -5.99 -7.88
CA ILE A 155 1.26 -6.97 -8.86
C ILE A 155 -0.13 -6.56 -9.36
N ASP A 156 -0.16 -5.86 -10.49
CA ASP A 156 -1.38 -5.48 -11.21
C ASP A 156 -1.63 -6.36 -12.45
N SER A 157 -0.56 -6.99 -12.96
CA SER A 157 -0.62 -7.79 -14.19
C SER A 157 0.18 -9.09 -14.07
N GLU A 158 -0.01 -9.99 -15.05
CA GLU A 158 0.78 -11.24 -15.14
C GLU A 158 2.28 -10.96 -15.29
N LEU A 159 2.66 -9.87 -15.95
CA LEU A 159 4.06 -9.47 -16.09
C LEU A 159 4.65 -9.07 -14.74
N ASP A 160 3.90 -8.32 -13.92
CA ASP A 160 4.34 -7.93 -12.58
C ASP A 160 4.49 -9.16 -11.68
N PHE A 161 3.58 -10.13 -11.81
CA PHE A 161 3.68 -11.39 -11.09
C PHE A 161 4.96 -12.15 -11.45
N CYS A 162 5.27 -12.31 -12.75
CA CYS A 162 6.50 -12.94 -13.21
C CYS A 162 7.75 -12.21 -12.68
N PHE A 163 7.71 -10.88 -12.66
CA PHE A 163 8.81 -10.08 -12.14
C PHE A 163 8.96 -10.23 -10.62
N ALA A 164 7.87 -10.15 -9.88
CA ALA A 164 7.87 -10.36 -8.43
C ALA A 164 8.36 -11.78 -8.07
N GLU A 165 7.91 -12.81 -8.80
CA GLU A 165 8.36 -14.19 -8.61
C GLU A 165 9.88 -14.34 -8.86
N TYR A 166 10.38 -13.71 -9.91
CA TYR A 166 11.81 -13.71 -10.21
C TYR A 166 12.62 -13.07 -9.07
N LEU A 167 12.19 -11.90 -8.60
CA LEU A 167 12.83 -11.20 -7.48
C LEU A 167 12.79 -12.04 -6.19
N TYR A 168 11.63 -12.60 -5.86
CA TYR A 168 11.46 -13.45 -4.67
C TYR A 168 12.43 -14.63 -4.67
N LYS A 169 12.57 -15.33 -5.80
CA LYS A 169 13.53 -16.43 -5.96
C LYS A 169 14.98 -15.97 -5.81
N LYS A 170 15.30 -14.74 -6.18
CA LYS A 170 16.65 -14.16 -6.04
C LYS A 170 16.96 -13.74 -4.60
N ILE A 171 15.98 -13.20 -3.87
CA ILE A 171 16.13 -12.79 -2.47
C ILE A 171 16.26 -14.03 -1.57
N GLY A 172 15.42 -15.05 -1.78
CA GLY A 172 15.41 -16.28 -0.99
C GLY A 172 16.64 -17.19 -1.15
N ASN A 173 17.50 -16.90 -2.14
CA ASN A 173 18.76 -17.63 -2.38
C ASN A 173 20.00 -16.90 -1.80
N LYS A 174 19.81 -15.88 -0.98
CA LYS A 174 20.88 -15.22 -0.20
C LYS A 174 20.75 -15.59 1.27
#